data_65aec1760fff68cf57eca3713ddd4618
#
_entry.id   65aec1760fff68cf57eca3713ddd4618
#
_cell.length_a   1.000
_cell.length_b   1.000
_cell.length_c   1.000
_cell.angle_alpha   90.00
_cell.angle_beta   90.00
_cell.angle_gamma   90.00
#
_symmetry.space_group_name_H-M   'P 1'
#
loop_
_entity.id
_entity.type
_entity.pdbx_description
1 polymer ?
#
loop_
_entity_poly.entity_id
_entity_poly.type
_entity_poly.pdbx_seq_one_letter_code
_entity_poly.pdbx_strand_id
1 'polypeptide(L)'
;TDRSRGLGDVYKRQLLSLSVHKSAEDYLEAILLIKQKRGCVRSIDIVNLLGFSKPSVSVAMKKLRENDYIRMDSEGYITLTESGMNIAQKILEKHNYIAELLISLGVSEETAYEDSCKIEHDISEESFMALKKLSGILADKTNN
;
A
#
# COMPACT_ATOMS: atom_id res chain seq x y z
N THR A 1 -24.88 -5.16 5.59
CA THR A 1 -23.95 -5.71 6.61
C THR A 1 -22.76 -6.41 5.99
N ASP A 2 -22.96 -7.13 4.89
CA ASP A 2 -21.88 -7.88 4.23
C ASP A 2 -20.89 -6.98 3.49
N ARG A 3 -21.30 -5.83 3.00
CA ARG A 3 -20.42 -4.86 2.32
C ARG A 3 -19.40 -4.23 3.27
N SER A 4 -19.77 -3.94 4.52
CA SER A 4 -18.84 -3.35 5.48
C SER A 4 -17.84 -4.39 6.00
N ARG A 5 -18.24 -5.64 6.13
CA ARG A 5 -17.33 -6.75 6.42
C ARG A 5 -16.38 -7.02 5.28
N GLY A 6 -16.86 -7.02 4.02
CA GLY A 6 -16.02 -7.20 2.83
C GLY A 6 -14.95 -6.14 2.70
N LEU A 7 -15.29 -4.86 2.90
CA LEU A 7 -14.32 -3.76 2.87
C LEU A 7 -13.28 -3.85 4.00
N GLY A 8 -13.71 -4.25 5.20
CA GLY A 8 -12.80 -4.47 6.32
C GLY A 8 -11.84 -5.63 6.08
N ASP A 9 -12.34 -6.72 5.49
CA ASP A 9 -11.53 -7.89 5.15
C ASP A 9 -10.53 -7.59 4.03
N VAL A 10 -10.93 -6.87 2.98
CA VAL A 10 -10.03 -6.41 1.90
C VAL A 10 -8.93 -5.55 2.46
N TYR A 11 -9.28 -4.58 3.29
CA TYR A 11 -8.32 -3.70 3.94
C TYR A 11 -7.35 -4.49 4.81
N LYS A 12 -7.86 -5.42 5.63
CA LYS A 12 -7.04 -6.28 6.48
C LYS A 12 -6.07 -7.15 5.66
N ARG A 13 -6.52 -7.67 4.51
CA ARG A 13 -5.66 -8.45 3.61
C ARG A 13 -4.57 -7.59 2.98
N GLN A 14 -4.89 -6.36 2.54
CA GLN A 14 -3.89 -5.42 2.06
C GLN A 14 -2.81 -5.19 3.12
N LEU A 15 -3.22 -5.01 4.37
CA LEU A 15 -2.32 -4.78 5.48
C LEU A 15 -1.47 -6.00 5.81
N LEU A 16 -2.05 -7.21 5.78
CA LEU A 16 -1.33 -8.45 6.01
C LEU A 16 -0.30 -8.73 4.93
N SER A 17 -0.59 -8.39 3.68
CA SER A 17 0.38 -8.55 2.59
C SER A 17 1.61 -7.64 2.76
N LEU A 18 1.45 -6.47 3.36
CA LEU A 18 2.57 -5.57 3.66
C LEU A 18 3.51 -6.12 4.73
N SER A 19 3.05 -7.01 5.62
CA SER A 19 3.88 -7.57 6.69
C SER A 19 5.05 -8.43 6.21
N VAL A 20 5.01 -8.87 4.94
CA VAL A 20 6.05 -9.72 4.34
C VAL A 20 7.29 -8.91 3.93
N HIS A 21 7.15 -7.61 3.70
CA HIS A 21 8.23 -6.74 3.20
C HIS A 21 8.57 -5.65 4.21
N LYS A 22 9.88 -5.37 4.37
CA LYS A 22 10.40 -4.36 5.31
C LYS A 22 11.11 -3.21 4.56
N SER A 23 10.57 -2.81 3.40
CA SER A 23 11.14 -1.71 2.63
C SER A 23 10.60 -0.35 3.08
N ALA A 24 11.32 0.72 2.74
CA ALA A 24 10.85 2.09 2.97
C ALA A 24 9.50 2.34 2.29
N GLU A 25 9.31 1.77 1.09
CA GLU A 25 8.07 1.88 0.32
C GLU A 25 6.89 1.26 1.06
N ASP A 26 7.08 0.09 1.67
CA ASP A 26 6.03 -0.59 2.44
C ASP A 26 5.62 0.23 3.67
N TYR A 27 6.58 0.83 4.35
CA TYR A 27 6.29 1.70 5.49
C TYR A 27 5.49 2.93 5.06
N LEU A 28 5.88 3.57 3.96
CA LEU A 28 5.16 4.75 3.42
C LEU A 28 3.74 4.39 2.98
N GLU A 29 3.57 3.25 2.33
CA GLU A 29 2.26 2.73 1.94
C GLU A 29 1.40 2.44 3.18
N ALA A 30 1.97 1.80 4.20
CA ALA A 30 1.28 1.51 5.46
C ALA A 30 0.81 2.80 6.14
N ILE A 31 1.65 3.83 6.18
CA ILE A 31 1.30 5.14 6.75
C ILE A 31 0.11 5.73 6.00
N LEU A 32 0.12 5.69 4.67
CA LEU A 32 -0.99 6.20 3.86
C LEU A 32 -2.28 5.42 4.12
N LEU A 33 -2.23 4.10 4.15
CA LEU A 33 -3.40 3.25 4.41
C LEU A 33 -4.00 3.51 5.79
N ILE A 34 -3.16 3.61 6.83
CA ILE A 34 -3.63 3.90 8.19
C ILE A 34 -4.28 5.29 8.24
N LYS A 35 -3.65 6.28 7.60
CA LYS A 35 -4.16 7.64 7.53
C LYS A 35 -5.55 7.69 6.87
N GLN A 36 -5.73 7.00 5.77
CA GLN A 36 -7.02 6.93 5.07
C GLN A 36 -8.11 6.32 5.92
N LYS A 37 -7.78 5.32 6.73
CA LYS A 37 -8.76 4.63 7.56
C LYS A 37 -9.03 5.34 8.89
N ARG A 38 -8.01 5.83 9.59
CA ARG A 38 -8.10 6.36 10.96
C ARG A 38 -7.97 7.87 11.06
N GLY A 39 -7.47 8.53 10.04
CA GLY A 39 -7.23 9.97 10.03
C GLY A 39 -5.91 10.40 10.65
N CYS A 40 -5.29 9.60 11.48
CA CYS A 40 -4.00 9.90 12.12
C CYS A 40 -3.15 8.62 12.27
N VAL A 41 -1.83 8.79 12.34
CA VAL A 41 -0.87 7.68 12.39
C VAL A 41 0.19 7.95 13.45
N ARG A 42 0.48 6.93 14.26
CA ARG A 42 1.61 6.90 15.19
C ARG A 42 2.43 5.64 14.95
N SER A 43 3.66 5.60 15.44
CA SER A 43 4.54 4.42 15.28
C SER A 43 3.92 3.13 15.81
N ILE A 44 3.14 3.22 16.90
CA ILE A 44 2.46 2.03 17.46
C ILE A 44 1.43 1.44 16.49
N ASP A 45 0.79 2.27 15.68
CA ASP A 45 -0.17 1.79 14.68
C ASP A 45 0.54 0.95 13.62
N ILE A 46 1.75 1.37 13.22
CA ILE A 46 2.58 0.64 12.26
C ILE A 46 3.07 -0.68 12.87
N VAL A 47 3.49 -0.67 14.13
CA VAL A 47 3.89 -1.88 14.87
C VAL A 47 2.75 -2.89 14.88
N ASN A 48 1.55 -2.45 15.26
CA ASN A 48 0.37 -3.32 15.34
C ASN A 48 -0.05 -3.84 13.97
N LEU A 49 0.11 -3.03 12.95
CA LEU A 49 -0.29 -3.38 11.59
C LEU A 49 0.65 -4.39 10.94
N LEU A 50 1.95 -4.07 10.96
CA LEU A 50 2.95 -4.86 10.23
C LEU A 50 3.51 -6.02 11.06
N GLY A 51 3.26 -6.04 12.36
CA GLY A 51 3.75 -7.10 13.25
C GLY A 51 5.26 -7.03 13.50
N PHE A 52 5.90 -5.92 13.21
CA PHE A 52 7.34 -5.73 13.45
C PHE A 52 7.59 -5.25 14.87
N SER A 53 8.83 -5.40 15.36
CA SER A 53 9.19 -4.94 16.68
C SER A 53 9.19 -3.40 16.77
N LYS A 54 8.93 -2.87 17.97
CA LYS A 54 9.00 -1.43 18.22
C LYS A 54 10.36 -0.83 17.84
N PRO A 55 11.51 -1.45 18.17
CA PRO A 55 12.81 -0.94 17.74
C PRO A 55 12.97 -0.90 16.22
N SER A 56 12.51 -1.91 15.51
CA SER A 56 12.59 -1.95 14.03
C SER A 56 11.78 -0.81 13.39
N VAL A 57 10.57 -0.58 13.87
CA VAL A 57 9.72 0.52 13.40
C VAL A 57 10.33 1.87 13.73
N SER A 58 10.87 2.01 14.94
CA SER A 58 11.53 3.26 15.38
C SER A 58 12.72 3.62 14.47
N VAL A 59 13.57 2.64 14.14
CA VAL A 59 14.70 2.82 13.22
C VAL A 59 14.21 3.21 11.83
N ALA A 60 13.18 2.54 11.32
CA ALA A 60 12.60 2.85 10.02
C ALA A 60 12.02 4.27 9.97
N MET A 61 11.28 4.67 11.00
CA MET A 61 10.70 6.03 11.07
C MET A 61 11.79 7.10 11.15
N LYS A 62 12.88 6.83 11.88
CA LYS A 62 14.02 7.74 11.93
C LYS A 62 14.64 7.93 10.53
N LYS A 63 14.86 6.85 9.79
CA LYS A 63 15.40 6.91 8.43
C LYS A 63 14.48 7.67 7.48
N LEU A 64 13.17 7.44 7.57
CA LEU A 64 12.19 8.15 6.74
C LEU A 64 12.18 9.65 7.05
N ARG A 65 12.33 10.05 8.32
CA ARG A 65 12.46 11.47 8.70
C ARG A 65 13.75 12.08 8.17
N GLU A 66 14.87 11.40 8.31
CA GLU A 66 16.17 11.86 7.82
C GLU A 66 16.18 12.07 6.30
N ASN A 67 15.41 11.28 5.56
CA ASN A 67 15.25 11.39 4.12
C ASN A 67 14.11 12.32 3.70
N ASP A 68 13.48 12.99 4.64
CA ASP A 68 12.38 13.95 4.42
C ASP A 68 11.15 13.35 3.72
N TYR A 69 10.85 12.09 4.00
CA TYR A 69 9.63 11.43 3.52
C TYR A 69 8.47 11.54 4.50
N ILE A 70 8.77 11.71 5.77
CA ILE A 70 7.75 11.89 6.82
C ILE A 70 8.20 12.99 7.79
N ARG A 71 7.20 13.51 8.51
CA ARG A 71 7.40 14.39 9.67
C ARG A 71 6.72 13.77 10.89
N MET A 72 7.24 14.07 12.05
CA MET A 72 6.67 13.63 13.31
C MET A 72 6.55 14.83 14.24
N ASP A 73 5.37 15.04 14.81
CA ASP A 73 5.16 16.12 15.76
C ASP A 73 5.62 15.73 17.18
N SER A 74 5.47 16.66 18.13
CA SER A 74 5.88 16.45 19.53
C SER A 74 5.09 15.33 20.22
N GLU A 75 3.90 15.02 19.75
CA GLU A 75 3.03 13.96 20.28
C GLU A 75 3.23 12.61 19.58
N GLY A 76 4.10 12.55 18.60
CA GLY A 76 4.44 11.34 17.86
C GLY A 76 3.53 11.05 16.67
N TYR A 77 2.69 11.98 16.28
CA TYR A 77 1.87 11.82 15.06
C TYR A 77 2.73 11.98 13.81
N ILE A 78 2.53 11.07 12.87
CA ILE A 78 3.29 10.97 11.63
C ILE A 78 2.46 11.54 10.47
N THR A 79 3.10 12.39 9.67
CA THR A 79 2.53 12.91 8.42
C THR A 79 3.49 12.64 7.28
N LEU A 80 2.95 12.35 6.10
CA LEU A 80 3.75 12.20 4.88
C LEU A 80 4.11 13.59 4.34
N THR A 81 5.35 13.77 3.94
CA THR A 81 5.73 14.94 3.15
C THR A 81 5.20 14.77 1.73
N GLU A 82 5.32 15.80 0.89
CA GLU A 82 4.94 15.70 -0.51
C GLU A 82 5.68 14.55 -1.22
N SER A 83 7.00 14.43 -0.99
CA SER A 83 7.78 13.34 -1.59
C SER A 83 7.38 11.97 -1.06
N GLY A 84 7.14 11.86 0.25
CA GLY A 84 6.65 10.61 0.86
C GLY A 84 5.27 10.22 0.35
N MET A 85 4.37 11.18 0.21
CA MET A 85 3.03 10.97 -0.33
C MET A 85 3.09 10.48 -1.78
N ASN A 86 3.94 11.07 -2.61
CA ASN A 86 4.09 10.66 -4.01
C ASN A 86 4.54 9.20 -4.13
N ILE A 87 5.49 8.78 -3.30
CA ILE A 87 5.96 7.39 -3.28
C ILE A 87 4.84 6.46 -2.81
N ALA A 88 4.18 6.80 -1.69
CA ALA A 88 3.11 5.99 -1.11
C ALA A 88 1.94 5.81 -2.09
N GLN A 89 1.53 6.88 -2.75
CA GLN A 89 0.43 6.84 -3.73
C GLN A 89 0.77 5.98 -4.94
N LYS A 90 1.99 6.08 -5.47
CA LYS A 90 2.41 5.26 -6.61
C LYS A 90 2.43 3.77 -6.27
N ILE A 91 2.93 3.41 -5.10
CA ILE A 91 2.96 2.02 -4.65
C ILE A 91 1.55 1.51 -4.42
N LEU A 92 0.71 2.29 -3.75
CA LEU A 92 -0.68 1.91 -3.51
C LEU A 92 -1.47 1.75 -4.82
N GLU A 93 -1.26 2.63 -5.79
CA GLU A 93 -1.86 2.52 -7.12
C GLU A 93 -1.46 1.22 -7.81
N LYS A 94 -0.18 0.89 -7.81
CA LYS A 94 0.31 -0.38 -8.38
C LYS A 94 -0.30 -1.58 -7.68
N HIS A 95 -0.31 -1.56 -6.36
CA HIS A 95 -0.85 -2.62 -5.53
C HIS A 95 -2.32 -2.90 -5.89
N ASN A 96 -3.15 -1.89 -5.84
CA ASN A 96 -4.57 -2.02 -6.11
C ASN A 96 -4.86 -2.41 -7.56
N TYR A 97 -4.16 -1.79 -8.51
CA TYR A 97 -4.35 -2.05 -9.94
C TYR A 97 -4.02 -3.50 -10.29
N ILE A 98 -2.87 -4.01 -9.85
CA ILE A 98 -2.46 -5.38 -10.12
C ILE A 98 -3.42 -6.37 -9.47
N ALA A 99 -3.83 -6.12 -8.22
CA ALA A 99 -4.79 -6.97 -7.51
C ALA A 99 -6.14 -7.01 -8.26
N GLU A 100 -6.67 -5.87 -8.64
CA GLU A 100 -7.94 -5.77 -9.38
C GLU A 100 -7.87 -6.46 -10.74
N LEU A 101 -6.74 -6.32 -11.44
CA LEU A 101 -6.51 -7.02 -12.71
C LEU A 101 -6.55 -8.54 -12.52
N LEU A 102 -5.84 -9.06 -11.52
CA LEU A 102 -5.83 -10.48 -11.21
C LEU A 102 -7.22 -10.99 -10.84
N ILE A 103 -7.97 -10.25 -10.03
CA ILE A 103 -9.34 -10.58 -9.67
C ILE A 103 -10.23 -10.64 -10.92
N SER A 104 -10.09 -9.70 -11.83
CA SER A 104 -10.86 -9.68 -13.07
C SER A 104 -10.57 -10.89 -13.96
N LEU A 105 -9.38 -11.48 -13.83
CA LEU A 105 -8.96 -12.68 -14.55
C LEU A 105 -9.34 -13.98 -13.84
N GLY A 106 -10.03 -13.90 -12.71
CA GLY A 106 -10.52 -15.07 -11.98
C GLY A 106 -9.69 -15.51 -10.80
N VAL A 107 -8.63 -14.75 -10.45
CA VAL A 107 -7.84 -15.03 -9.25
C VAL A 107 -8.65 -14.64 -8.01
N SER A 108 -8.58 -15.46 -6.95
CA SER A 108 -9.25 -15.13 -5.69
C SER A 108 -8.71 -13.83 -5.11
N GLU A 109 -9.57 -13.10 -4.42
CA GLU A 109 -9.22 -11.81 -3.83
C GLU A 109 -8.00 -11.90 -2.91
N GLU A 110 -7.97 -12.91 -2.04
CA GLU A 110 -6.86 -13.15 -1.12
C GLU A 110 -5.53 -13.34 -1.86
N THR A 111 -5.49 -14.25 -2.83
CA THR A 111 -4.29 -14.52 -3.62
C THR A 111 -3.89 -13.30 -4.46
N ALA A 112 -4.85 -12.59 -5.03
CA ALA A 112 -4.60 -11.41 -5.85
C ALA A 112 -3.88 -10.31 -5.06
N TYR A 113 -4.30 -10.02 -3.84
CA TYR A 113 -3.65 -9.02 -3.01
C TYR A 113 -2.28 -9.46 -2.50
N GLU A 114 -2.12 -10.74 -2.17
CA GLU A 114 -0.80 -11.29 -1.80
C GLU A 114 0.20 -11.20 -2.95
N ASP A 115 -0.21 -11.63 -4.14
CA ASP A 115 0.66 -11.60 -5.32
C ASP A 115 0.94 -10.17 -5.78
N SER A 116 -0.05 -9.29 -5.71
CA SER A 116 0.12 -7.88 -6.02
C SER A 116 1.23 -7.24 -5.17
N CYS A 117 1.26 -7.54 -3.88
CA CYS A 117 2.29 -7.04 -2.98
C CYS A 117 3.70 -7.46 -3.42
N LYS A 118 3.83 -8.68 -3.92
CA LYS A 118 5.12 -9.19 -4.43
C LYS A 118 5.51 -8.54 -5.75
N ILE A 119 4.56 -8.39 -6.66
CA ILE A 119 4.79 -7.89 -8.02
C ILE A 119 5.12 -6.39 -8.01
N GLU A 120 4.44 -5.60 -7.19
CA GLU A 120 4.55 -4.13 -7.21
C GLU A 120 5.96 -3.61 -7.00
N HIS A 121 6.78 -4.34 -6.24
CA HIS A 121 8.17 -3.95 -5.97
C HIS A 121 9.14 -4.35 -7.07
N ASP A 122 8.81 -5.38 -7.83
CA ASP A 122 9.70 -5.96 -8.84
C ASP A 122 9.35 -5.56 -10.27
N ILE A 123 8.16 -5.03 -10.50
CA ILE A 123 7.74 -4.58 -11.82
C ILE A 123 8.30 -3.18 -12.14
N SER A 124 8.83 -3.01 -13.36
CA SER A 124 9.29 -1.70 -13.82
C SER A 124 8.12 -0.76 -14.09
N GLU A 125 8.37 0.54 -14.05
CA GLU A 125 7.38 1.56 -14.41
C GLU A 125 6.90 1.38 -15.85
N GLU A 126 7.80 1.07 -16.77
CA GLU A 126 7.50 0.80 -18.17
C GLU A 126 6.50 -0.35 -18.32
N SER A 127 6.77 -1.48 -17.65
CA SER A 127 5.89 -2.65 -17.69
C SER A 127 4.54 -2.37 -17.04
N PHE A 128 4.53 -1.65 -15.93
CA PHE A 128 3.29 -1.27 -15.26
C PHE A 128 2.41 -0.36 -16.14
N MET A 129 3.01 0.64 -16.78
CA MET A 129 2.30 1.53 -17.70
C MET A 129 1.76 0.77 -18.92
N ALA A 130 2.50 -0.23 -19.41
CA ALA A 130 2.02 -1.10 -20.50
C ALA A 130 0.79 -1.91 -20.09
N LEU A 131 0.78 -2.46 -18.88
CA LEU A 131 -0.39 -3.18 -18.34
C LEU A 131 -1.61 -2.26 -18.21
N LYS A 132 -1.44 -1.04 -17.74
CA LYS A 132 -2.51 -0.05 -17.63
C LYS A 132 -3.09 0.29 -19.01
N LYS A 133 -2.24 0.46 -20.00
CA LYS A 133 -2.64 0.74 -21.37
C LYS A 133 -3.46 -0.41 -21.98
N LEU A 134 -3.06 -1.65 -21.76
CA LEU A 134 -3.79 -2.82 -22.20
C LEU A 134 -5.19 -2.89 -21.59
N SER A 135 -5.33 -2.62 -20.30
CA SER A 135 -6.63 -2.57 -19.62
C SER A 135 -7.56 -1.52 -20.21
N GLY A 136 -7.04 -0.34 -20.54
CA GLY A 136 -7.80 0.71 -21.21
C GLY A 136 -8.32 0.27 -22.57
N ILE A 137 -7.49 -0.39 -23.37
CA ILE A 137 -7.86 -0.91 -24.70
C ILE A 137 -8.97 -1.96 -24.57
N LEU A 138 -8.87 -2.87 -23.60
CA LEU A 138 -9.87 -3.90 -23.37
C LEU A 138 -11.20 -3.31 -22.90
N ALA A 139 -11.18 -2.33 -22.02
CA ALA A 139 -12.38 -1.63 -21.56
C ALA A 139 -13.10 -0.90 -22.70
N ASP A 140 -12.37 -0.25 -23.60
CA ASP A 140 -12.93 0.43 -24.76
C ASP A 140 -13.59 -0.55 -25.73
N LYS A 141 -13.05 -1.75 -25.90
CA LYS A 141 -13.61 -2.79 -26.75
C LYS A 141 -14.90 -3.40 -26.18
N THR A 142 -15.05 -3.47 -24.88
CA THR A 142 -16.26 -4.00 -24.24
C THR A 142 -17.40 -3.01 -24.20
N ASN A 143 -17.13 -1.71 -24.36
CA ASN A 143 -18.14 -0.65 -24.39
C ASN A 143 -18.66 -0.34 -25.82
N ASN A 144 -18.11 -0.96 -26.84
CA ASN A 144 -18.55 -0.88 -28.21
C ASN A 144 -19.22 -2.20 -28.64
#